data_f8cfbbafa165158c460c0e390dd86142
#
_entry.id   f8cfbbafa165158c460c0e390dd86142
#
_cell.length_a   1.000
_cell.length_b   1.000
_cell.length_c   1.000
_cell.angle_alpha   90.00
_cell.angle_beta   90.00
_cell.angle_gamma   90.00
#
_symmetry.space_group_name_H-M   'P 1'
#
loop_
_entity.id
_entity.type
_entity.pdbx_description
1 polymer ?
#
loop_
_entity_poly.entity_id
_entity_poly.type
_entity_poly.pdbx_seq_one_letter_code
_entity_poly.pdbx_strand_id
1 'polypeptide(L)'
;MQVTKILTAMSVVGLTLISCVSVAKNANDLPSPFVAKYEAFRHDNDVGTAELSLSAVSADLYKLKYESKVSRFFLSDKRYETSTFSFKNGQITPITYEFKRKGTGPNKSLNAQFDAKSKTIIIDEKKNLTWDGEFDNQLFRIDISRQLAQDKKQFQYKFLNYRGQKRSYDIEVVEREVISLPYGNIEAIKVMVNRESSKRETFAWFAPSLDFVLVRLQQFKDGEEQGDIRLKVYKKN
;
A
#
# COMPACT_ATOMS: atom_id res chain seq x y z
N MET A 1 40.05 -53.55 53.66
CA MET A 1 39.60 -53.54 52.26
C MET A 1 38.41 -52.58 52.16
N GLN A 2 38.66 -51.33 51.81
CA GLN A 2 37.59 -50.30 51.68
C GLN A 2 37.21 -50.19 50.22
N VAL A 3 35.95 -50.34 49.93
CA VAL A 3 35.39 -50.17 48.56
C VAL A 3 34.81 -48.77 48.47
N THR A 4 35.45 -47.89 47.68
CA THR A 4 34.99 -46.52 47.41
C THR A 4 33.91 -46.56 46.35
N LYS A 5 32.70 -46.09 46.69
CA LYS A 5 31.60 -45.88 45.77
C LYS A 5 31.76 -44.50 45.07
N ILE A 6 31.93 -44.47 43.76
CA ILE A 6 31.88 -43.29 42.94
C ILE A 6 30.43 -43.00 42.56
N LEU A 7 29.91 -41.84 43.00
CA LEU A 7 28.62 -41.33 42.61
C LEU A 7 28.81 -40.49 41.33
N THR A 8 28.24 -40.92 40.21
CA THR A 8 28.18 -40.16 38.96
C THR A 8 26.96 -39.26 38.96
N ALA A 9 27.15 -37.98 39.08
CA ALA A 9 26.04 -36.99 38.95
C ALA A 9 25.74 -36.75 37.46
N MET A 10 24.54 -37.10 37.03
CA MET A 10 24.05 -36.87 35.68
C MET A 10 23.33 -35.52 35.61
N SER A 11 23.98 -34.49 35.07
CA SER A 11 23.35 -33.15 34.84
C SER A 11 22.43 -33.24 33.63
N VAL A 12 21.12 -33.11 33.88
CA VAL A 12 20.10 -32.95 32.82
C VAL A 12 20.04 -31.47 32.45
N VAL A 13 20.62 -31.10 31.30
CA VAL A 13 20.44 -29.77 30.71
C VAL A 13 19.09 -29.72 30.05
N GLY A 14 18.13 -29.06 30.68
CA GLY A 14 16.80 -28.81 30.11
C GLY A 14 16.89 -27.75 29.00
N LEU A 15 16.74 -28.17 27.76
CA LEU A 15 16.63 -27.29 26.59
C LEU A 15 15.22 -26.73 26.53
N THR A 16 14.98 -25.51 27.01
CA THR A 16 13.71 -24.79 26.87
C THR A 16 13.59 -24.26 25.46
N LEU A 17 12.81 -24.93 24.63
CA LEU A 17 12.38 -24.45 23.33
C LEU A 17 11.40 -23.27 23.54
N ILE A 18 11.87 -22.05 23.35
CA ILE A 18 11.02 -20.86 23.27
C ILE A 18 10.33 -20.91 21.91
N SER A 19 9.12 -21.43 21.88
CA SER A 19 8.26 -21.36 20.69
C SER A 19 7.83 -19.90 20.50
N CYS A 20 8.44 -19.20 19.55
CA CYS A 20 7.91 -17.93 19.05
C CYS A 20 6.55 -18.21 18.41
N VAL A 21 5.48 -17.96 19.13
CA VAL A 21 4.11 -17.94 18.57
C VAL A 21 4.03 -16.70 17.70
N SER A 22 4.29 -16.85 16.40
CA SER A 22 3.90 -15.87 15.40
C SER A 22 2.38 -15.81 15.40
N VAL A 23 1.79 -14.77 15.97
CA VAL A 23 0.36 -14.49 15.82
C VAL A 23 0.16 -14.21 14.34
N ALA A 24 -0.34 -15.20 13.61
CA ALA A 24 -0.73 -15.04 12.22
C ALA A 24 -1.80 -13.94 12.18
N LYS A 25 -1.49 -12.82 11.51
CA LYS A 25 -2.47 -11.76 11.25
C LYS A 25 -3.66 -12.38 10.54
N ASN A 26 -4.86 -12.06 11.00
CA ASN A 26 -6.06 -12.50 10.33
C ASN A 26 -6.06 -11.90 8.91
N ALA A 27 -6.11 -12.75 7.89
CA ALA A 27 -6.06 -12.32 6.49
C ALA A 27 -7.19 -11.34 6.09
N ASN A 28 -8.19 -11.21 6.97
CA ASN A 28 -9.31 -10.27 6.82
C ASN A 28 -9.03 -8.88 7.43
N ASP A 29 -7.90 -8.68 8.12
CA ASP A 29 -7.64 -7.41 8.79
C ASP A 29 -6.95 -6.39 7.86
N LEU A 30 -7.17 -5.11 8.14
CA LEU A 30 -6.36 -4.04 7.54
C LEU A 30 -4.91 -4.14 8.00
N PRO A 31 -3.95 -3.58 7.23
CA PRO A 31 -2.64 -3.25 7.80
C PRO A 31 -2.82 -2.46 9.10
N SER A 32 -1.99 -2.70 10.10
CA SER A 32 -1.97 -1.84 11.29
C SER A 32 -1.73 -0.39 10.87
N PRO A 33 -2.23 0.62 11.60
CA PRO A 33 -1.91 2.02 11.33
C PRO A 33 -0.40 2.22 11.19
N PHE A 34 0.01 2.97 10.17
CA PHE A 34 1.44 3.13 9.83
C PHE A 34 1.74 4.46 9.16
N VAL A 35 3.03 4.82 9.14
CA VAL A 35 3.61 5.85 8.28
C VAL A 35 4.76 5.22 7.49
N ALA A 36 4.67 5.30 6.16
CA ALA A 36 5.71 4.86 5.22
C ALA A 36 6.21 6.07 4.43
N LYS A 37 7.53 6.36 4.51
CA LYS A 37 8.17 7.45 3.77
C LYS A 37 9.05 6.87 2.67
N TYR A 38 9.00 7.49 1.52
CA TYR A 38 9.68 7.04 0.30
C TYR A 38 10.58 8.14 -0.25
N GLU A 39 11.67 7.73 -0.85
CA GLU A 39 12.42 8.52 -1.82
C GLU A 39 11.83 8.31 -3.21
N ALA A 40 11.76 9.36 -4.00
CA ALA A 40 11.25 9.32 -5.37
C ALA A 40 12.40 9.49 -6.36
N PHE A 41 12.50 8.56 -7.28
CA PHE A 41 13.54 8.52 -8.31
C PHE A 41 12.93 8.63 -9.72
N ARG A 42 13.75 9.06 -10.65
CA ARG A 42 13.51 8.94 -12.08
C ARG A 42 14.84 8.68 -12.78
N HIS A 43 14.99 7.53 -13.44
CA HIS A 43 16.27 7.05 -14.00
C HIS A 43 17.39 7.12 -12.92
N ASP A 44 17.10 6.56 -11.74
CA ASP A 44 17.94 6.52 -10.53
C ASP A 44 18.40 7.88 -9.96
N ASN A 45 17.96 9.01 -10.54
CA ASN A 45 18.18 10.32 -9.94
C ASN A 45 17.09 10.60 -8.89
N ASP A 46 17.50 11.07 -7.71
CA ASP A 46 16.58 11.57 -6.70
C ASP A 46 15.83 12.79 -7.26
N VAL A 47 14.52 12.73 -7.21
CA VAL A 47 13.63 13.80 -7.68
C VAL A 47 12.66 14.26 -6.59
N GLY A 48 12.72 13.68 -5.39
CA GLY A 48 11.88 14.10 -4.27
C GLY A 48 11.44 12.98 -3.33
N THR A 49 10.28 13.16 -2.73
CA THR A 49 9.77 12.29 -1.67
C THR A 49 8.29 11.97 -1.84
N ALA A 50 7.87 10.85 -1.22
CA ALA A 50 6.47 10.55 -1.02
C ALA A 50 6.23 10.00 0.40
N GLU A 51 5.00 10.11 0.89
CA GLU A 51 4.55 9.55 2.15
C GLU A 51 3.17 8.91 1.97
N LEU A 52 3.00 7.72 2.54
CA LEU A 52 1.73 7.02 2.66
C LEU A 52 1.48 6.75 4.13
N SER A 53 0.33 7.16 4.66
CA SER A 53 -0.03 6.90 6.04
C SER A 53 -1.46 6.40 6.17
N LEU A 54 -1.63 5.38 7.03
CA LEU A 54 -2.93 4.85 7.44
C LEU A 54 -3.14 5.17 8.92
N SER A 55 -4.27 5.76 9.26
CA SER A 55 -4.64 6.05 10.65
C SER A 55 -6.07 5.61 10.94
N ALA A 56 -6.30 5.08 12.15
CA ALA A 56 -7.63 4.91 12.68
C ALA A 56 -8.17 6.27 13.15
N VAL A 57 -9.42 6.58 12.80
CA VAL A 57 -10.15 7.78 13.27
C VAL A 57 -11.10 7.41 14.39
N SER A 58 -11.75 6.23 14.25
CA SER A 58 -12.57 5.59 15.29
C SER A 58 -12.51 4.06 15.08
N ALA A 59 -13.31 3.30 15.82
CA ALA A 59 -13.31 1.83 15.75
C ALA A 59 -13.42 1.27 14.31
N ASP A 60 -14.30 1.84 13.50
CA ASP A 60 -14.58 1.36 12.14
C ASP A 60 -14.21 2.38 11.05
N LEU A 61 -13.68 3.55 11.42
CA LEU A 61 -13.39 4.65 10.50
C LEU A 61 -11.88 4.86 10.37
N TYR A 62 -11.40 4.91 9.14
CA TYR A 62 -9.99 5.03 8.81
C TYR A 62 -9.74 6.15 7.80
N LYS A 63 -8.51 6.63 7.81
CA LYS A 63 -8.02 7.63 6.87
C LYS A 63 -6.69 7.17 6.26
N LEU A 64 -6.64 7.10 4.94
CA LEU A 64 -5.43 6.87 4.16
C LEU A 64 -5.02 8.19 3.51
N LYS A 65 -3.78 8.62 3.74
CA LYS A 65 -3.21 9.82 3.13
C LYS A 65 -2.02 9.45 2.28
N TYR A 66 -1.94 10.05 1.11
CA TYR A 66 -0.77 10.02 0.24
C TYR A 66 -0.33 11.43 -0.10
N GLU A 67 0.94 11.70 0.10
CA GLU A 67 1.59 12.94 -0.32
C GLU A 67 2.80 12.63 -1.19
N SER A 68 3.03 13.41 -2.24
CA SER A 68 4.28 13.37 -2.99
C SER A 68 4.72 14.77 -3.37
N LYS A 69 6.04 15.00 -3.32
CA LYS A 69 6.71 16.25 -3.68
C LYS A 69 7.88 15.89 -4.58
N VAL A 70 7.71 16.11 -5.86
CA VAL A 70 8.70 15.77 -6.90
C VAL A 70 9.09 17.06 -7.61
N SER A 71 10.38 17.26 -7.81
CA SER A 71 10.92 18.38 -8.57
C SER A 71 12.05 17.92 -9.49
N ARG A 72 12.09 18.49 -10.69
CA ARG A 72 13.17 18.27 -11.63
C ARG A 72 13.45 19.59 -12.38
N PHE A 73 14.68 20.11 -12.28
CA PHE A 73 15.03 21.44 -12.77
C PHE A 73 14.08 22.52 -12.20
N PHE A 74 13.35 23.21 -13.06
CA PHE A 74 12.39 24.26 -12.69
C PHE A 74 10.94 23.75 -12.55
N LEU A 75 10.72 22.43 -12.73
CA LEU A 75 9.39 21.83 -12.66
C LEU A 75 9.15 21.19 -11.31
N SER A 76 8.00 21.46 -10.71
CA SER A 76 7.55 20.83 -9.46
C SER A 76 6.15 20.24 -9.61
N ASP A 77 5.93 19.10 -8.96
CA ASP A 77 4.62 18.43 -8.86
C ASP A 77 4.42 18.00 -7.40
N LYS A 78 3.40 18.57 -6.77
CA LYS A 78 3.01 18.24 -5.38
C LYS A 78 1.60 17.68 -5.44
N ARG A 79 1.41 16.46 -4.92
CA ARG A 79 0.12 15.78 -4.88
C ARG A 79 -0.24 15.45 -3.45
N TYR A 80 -1.52 15.60 -3.15
CA TYR A 80 -2.12 15.28 -1.87
C TYR A 80 -3.40 14.52 -2.16
N GLU A 81 -3.51 13.33 -1.60
CA GLU A 81 -4.69 12.48 -1.72
C GLU A 81 -5.09 12.01 -0.33
N THR A 82 -6.38 12.06 -0.03
CA THR A 82 -6.93 11.60 1.23
C THR A 82 -8.17 10.77 0.96
N SER A 83 -8.16 9.52 1.42
CA SER A 83 -9.31 8.62 1.39
C SER A 83 -9.81 8.43 2.82
N THR A 84 -11.09 8.71 3.07
CA THR A 84 -11.77 8.31 4.31
C THR A 84 -12.66 7.13 3.99
N PHE A 85 -12.61 6.07 4.79
CA PHE A 85 -13.34 4.85 4.53
C PHE A 85 -13.72 4.14 5.82
N SER A 86 -14.77 3.34 5.77
CA SER A 86 -15.08 2.40 6.84
C SER A 86 -14.50 1.02 6.54
N PHE A 87 -14.11 0.34 7.62
CA PHE A 87 -13.74 -1.08 7.57
C PHE A 87 -14.56 -1.83 8.61
N LYS A 88 -15.48 -2.65 8.12
CA LYS A 88 -16.40 -3.40 8.98
C LYS A 88 -16.66 -4.78 8.40
N ASN A 89 -16.65 -5.80 9.24
CA ASN A 89 -16.89 -7.20 8.83
C ASN A 89 -15.98 -7.64 7.65
N GLY A 90 -14.72 -7.22 7.64
CA GLY A 90 -13.79 -7.54 6.57
C GLY A 90 -14.01 -6.77 5.26
N GLN A 91 -14.89 -5.77 5.22
CA GLN A 91 -15.21 -5.00 4.02
C GLN A 91 -14.73 -3.56 4.15
N ILE A 92 -14.02 -3.10 3.12
CA ILE A 92 -13.63 -1.70 2.93
C ILE A 92 -14.75 -1.00 2.15
N THR A 93 -15.26 0.11 2.70
CA THR A 93 -16.28 0.94 2.04
C THR A 93 -15.78 2.38 1.96
N PRO A 94 -15.49 2.92 0.77
CA PRO A 94 -15.13 4.33 0.58
C PRO A 94 -16.24 5.25 1.12
N ILE A 95 -15.84 6.40 1.70
CA ILE A 95 -16.76 7.45 2.16
C ILE A 95 -16.44 8.76 1.44
N THR A 96 -15.19 9.22 1.51
CA THR A 96 -14.74 10.41 0.79
C THR A 96 -13.38 10.21 0.16
N TYR A 97 -13.15 10.88 -0.95
CA TYR A 97 -11.85 10.97 -1.58
C TYR A 97 -11.56 12.41 -2.00
N GLU A 98 -10.43 12.92 -1.57
CA GLU A 98 -9.94 14.24 -1.91
C GLU A 98 -8.62 14.13 -2.66
N PHE A 99 -8.49 14.87 -3.76
CA PHE A 99 -7.27 15.02 -4.53
C PHE A 99 -6.93 16.50 -4.71
N LYS A 100 -5.68 16.88 -4.50
CA LYS A 100 -5.13 18.20 -4.79
C LYS A 100 -3.77 18.05 -5.44
N ARG A 101 -3.55 18.76 -6.53
CA ARG A 101 -2.27 18.90 -7.21
C ARG A 101 -1.87 20.36 -7.31
N LYS A 102 -0.62 20.68 -6.93
CA LYS A 102 -0.01 22.01 -7.02
C LYS A 102 1.37 21.88 -7.64
N GLY A 103 1.90 22.98 -8.17
CA GLY A 103 3.26 23.03 -8.75
C GLY A 103 3.27 23.72 -10.09
N THR A 104 4.25 23.37 -10.93
CA THR A 104 4.35 23.93 -12.28
C THR A 104 3.20 23.40 -13.14
N GLY A 105 2.48 24.29 -13.78
CA GLY A 105 1.27 24.00 -14.54
C GLY A 105 -0.02 24.18 -13.72
N PRO A 106 -1.20 23.90 -14.30
CA PRO A 106 -2.49 24.17 -13.66
C PRO A 106 -2.68 23.39 -12.37
N ASN A 107 -3.14 24.06 -11.31
CA ASN A 107 -3.63 23.40 -10.11
C ASN A 107 -4.87 22.55 -10.45
N LYS A 108 -5.00 21.41 -9.78
CA LYS A 108 -6.14 20.51 -9.94
C LYS A 108 -6.63 20.06 -8.57
N SER A 109 -7.94 19.92 -8.45
CA SER A 109 -8.58 19.31 -7.29
C SER A 109 -9.73 18.43 -7.72
N LEU A 110 -10.12 17.52 -6.86
CA LEU A 110 -11.31 16.71 -6.98
C LEU A 110 -11.74 16.31 -5.57
N ASN A 111 -13.04 16.45 -5.28
CA ASN A 111 -13.67 15.87 -4.10
C ASN A 111 -14.74 14.88 -4.55
N ALA A 112 -14.72 13.67 -4.01
CA ALA A 112 -15.73 12.66 -4.27
C ALA A 112 -16.31 12.15 -2.95
N GLN A 113 -17.64 12.02 -2.91
CA GLN A 113 -18.40 11.40 -1.83
C GLN A 113 -19.04 10.12 -2.35
N PHE A 114 -18.92 9.04 -1.60
CA PHE A 114 -19.50 7.73 -1.93
C PHE A 114 -20.71 7.50 -1.03
N ASP A 115 -21.90 7.56 -1.59
CA ASP A 115 -23.14 7.30 -0.88
C ASP A 115 -23.60 5.87 -1.10
N ALA A 116 -23.42 5.03 -0.08
CA ALA A 116 -23.81 3.62 -0.12
C ALA A 116 -25.33 3.42 -0.17
N LYS A 117 -26.13 4.37 0.33
CA LYS A 117 -27.59 4.25 0.35
C LYS A 117 -28.19 4.52 -1.03
N SER A 118 -27.76 5.60 -1.67
CA SER A 118 -28.22 5.96 -3.02
C SER A 118 -27.44 5.26 -4.13
N LYS A 119 -26.36 4.51 -3.81
CA LYS A 119 -25.41 3.93 -4.75
C LYS A 119 -24.89 4.95 -5.75
N THR A 120 -24.41 6.08 -5.24
CA THR A 120 -23.99 7.23 -6.06
C THR A 120 -22.62 7.70 -5.62
N ILE A 121 -21.78 8.12 -6.59
CA ILE A 121 -20.56 8.90 -6.34
C ILE A 121 -20.86 10.33 -6.76
N ILE A 122 -20.77 11.27 -5.80
CA ILE A 122 -20.98 12.71 -6.02
C ILE A 122 -19.60 13.37 -6.14
N ILE A 123 -19.33 14.00 -7.29
CA ILE A 123 -18.04 14.63 -7.59
C ILE A 123 -18.22 16.14 -7.61
N ASP A 124 -17.41 16.85 -6.79
CA ASP A 124 -17.37 18.33 -6.67
C ASP A 124 -18.77 18.95 -6.49
N GLU A 125 -19.69 18.21 -5.82
CA GLU A 125 -21.10 18.59 -5.59
C GLU A 125 -21.90 18.87 -6.88
N LYS A 126 -21.39 18.46 -8.03
CA LYS A 126 -21.94 18.82 -9.36
C LYS A 126 -22.26 17.65 -10.25
N LYS A 127 -21.48 16.57 -10.16
CA LYS A 127 -21.59 15.42 -11.04
C LYS A 127 -21.88 14.16 -10.25
N ASN A 128 -22.95 13.47 -10.62
CA ASN A 128 -23.32 12.19 -10.04
C ASN A 128 -22.96 11.05 -11.00
N LEU A 129 -22.36 9.99 -10.45
CA LEU A 129 -22.10 8.73 -11.13
C LEU A 129 -22.73 7.60 -10.32
N THR A 130 -23.22 6.57 -11.00
CA THR A 130 -23.64 5.33 -10.32
C THR A 130 -22.41 4.73 -9.62
N TRP A 131 -22.59 4.24 -8.40
CA TRP A 131 -21.53 3.52 -7.65
C TRP A 131 -21.82 2.02 -7.69
N ASP A 132 -20.92 1.27 -8.33
CA ASP A 132 -20.98 -0.19 -8.48
C ASP A 132 -19.84 -0.88 -7.70
N GLY A 133 -19.49 -0.33 -6.53
CA GLY A 133 -18.42 -0.87 -5.67
C GLY A 133 -17.03 -0.37 -6.00
N GLU A 134 -16.89 0.72 -6.77
CA GLU A 134 -15.60 1.33 -7.04
C GLU A 134 -14.93 1.80 -5.76
N PHE A 135 -13.62 1.55 -5.66
CA PHE A 135 -12.73 2.22 -4.72
C PHE A 135 -12.36 3.63 -5.24
N ASP A 136 -11.58 4.37 -4.48
CA ASP A 136 -10.89 5.56 -4.97
C ASP A 136 -9.47 5.23 -5.47
N ASN A 137 -8.76 6.27 -5.94
CA ASN A 137 -7.44 6.16 -6.56
C ASN A 137 -6.32 5.63 -5.63
N GLN A 138 -6.53 5.62 -4.31
CA GLN A 138 -5.55 5.15 -3.32
C GLN A 138 -6.00 3.88 -2.61
N LEU A 139 -7.28 3.79 -2.32
CA LEU A 139 -7.81 2.81 -1.38
C LEU A 139 -7.68 1.36 -1.88
N PHE A 140 -7.74 1.11 -3.19
CA PHE A 140 -7.53 -0.23 -3.74
C PHE A 140 -6.15 -0.81 -3.36
N ARG A 141 -5.13 0.03 -3.10
CA ARG A 141 -3.80 -0.42 -2.68
C ARG A 141 -3.80 -1.08 -1.31
N ILE A 142 -4.66 -0.60 -0.41
CA ILE A 142 -4.84 -1.21 0.92
C ILE A 142 -5.54 -2.56 0.79
N ASP A 143 -6.49 -2.68 -0.12
CA ASP A 143 -7.14 -3.97 -0.36
C ASP A 143 -6.18 -4.98 -1.04
N ILE A 144 -5.28 -4.55 -1.92
CA ILE A 144 -4.21 -5.42 -2.45
C ILE A 144 -3.40 -6.04 -1.30
N SER A 145 -2.99 -5.24 -0.30
CA SER A 145 -2.26 -5.75 0.87
C SER A 145 -3.01 -6.90 1.56
N ARG A 146 -4.34 -6.77 1.69
CA ARG A 146 -5.21 -7.80 2.28
C ARG A 146 -5.32 -9.04 1.39
N GLN A 147 -5.51 -8.86 0.09
CA GLN A 147 -5.61 -9.96 -0.86
C GLN A 147 -4.31 -10.76 -0.94
N LEU A 148 -3.15 -10.07 -0.91
CA LEU A 148 -1.84 -10.72 -0.86
C LEU A 148 -1.62 -11.49 0.45
N ALA A 149 -2.11 -10.99 1.58
CA ALA A 149 -2.08 -11.71 2.86
C ALA A 149 -2.91 -13.00 2.83
N GLN A 150 -3.88 -13.10 1.93
CA GLN A 150 -4.69 -14.30 1.66
C GLN A 150 -4.08 -15.19 0.56
N ASP A 151 -2.85 -14.91 0.13
CA ASP A 151 -2.12 -15.62 -0.93
C ASP A 151 -2.83 -15.60 -2.30
N LYS A 152 -3.72 -14.63 -2.54
CA LYS A 152 -4.33 -14.45 -3.85
C LYS A 152 -3.30 -13.96 -4.86
N LYS A 153 -3.44 -14.39 -6.12
CA LYS A 153 -2.48 -14.12 -7.19
C LYS A 153 -3.01 -13.18 -8.27
N GLN A 154 -4.32 -13.03 -8.35
CA GLN A 154 -4.98 -12.17 -9.34
C GLN A 154 -6.14 -11.43 -8.70
N PHE A 155 -6.29 -10.15 -9.05
CA PHE A 155 -7.33 -9.26 -8.54
C PHE A 155 -7.85 -8.35 -9.65
N GLN A 156 -9.09 -7.97 -9.57
CA GLN A 156 -9.68 -6.95 -10.42
C GLN A 156 -10.22 -5.81 -9.56
N TYR A 157 -9.89 -4.59 -9.92
CA TYR A 157 -10.36 -3.40 -9.22
C TYR A 157 -11.05 -2.41 -10.14
N LYS A 158 -12.25 -2.00 -9.75
CA LYS A 158 -12.92 -0.81 -10.27
C LYS A 158 -12.64 0.35 -9.32
N PHE A 159 -12.29 1.51 -9.84
CA PHE A 159 -12.04 2.68 -9.00
C PHE A 159 -12.28 4.00 -9.72
N LEU A 160 -12.53 5.05 -8.93
CA LEU A 160 -12.57 6.43 -9.37
C LEU A 160 -11.15 7.00 -9.36
N ASN A 161 -10.64 7.45 -10.51
CA ASN A 161 -9.33 8.07 -10.57
C ASN A 161 -9.38 9.56 -10.16
N TYR A 162 -8.22 10.19 -9.99
CA TYR A 162 -8.08 11.60 -9.65
C TYR A 162 -8.62 12.60 -10.69
N ARG A 163 -9.16 12.12 -11.81
CA ARG A 163 -9.87 12.91 -12.84
C ARG A 163 -11.38 12.75 -12.77
N GLY A 164 -11.91 12.04 -11.78
CA GLY A 164 -13.33 11.73 -11.67
C GLY A 164 -13.85 10.78 -12.75
N GLN A 165 -13.00 9.86 -13.21
CA GLN A 165 -13.33 8.86 -14.22
C GLN A 165 -13.25 7.47 -13.60
N LYS A 166 -14.25 6.63 -13.87
CA LYS A 166 -14.18 5.20 -13.53
C LYS A 166 -13.12 4.51 -14.38
N ARG A 167 -12.37 3.61 -13.76
CA ARG A 167 -11.35 2.77 -14.38
C ARG A 167 -11.42 1.37 -13.81
N SER A 168 -10.97 0.40 -14.59
CA SER A 168 -10.76 -0.98 -14.16
C SER A 168 -9.31 -1.37 -14.40
N TYR A 169 -8.70 -2.05 -13.42
CA TYR A 169 -7.37 -2.62 -13.56
C TYR A 169 -7.40 -4.09 -13.16
N ASP A 170 -6.71 -4.91 -13.95
CA ASP A 170 -6.36 -6.26 -13.58
C ASP A 170 -4.97 -6.24 -12.96
N ILE A 171 -4.81 -6.88 -11.83
CA ILE A 171 -3.54 -6.94 -11.10
C ILE A 171 -3.18 -8.39 -10.90
N GLU A 172 -1.94 -8.75 -11.23
CA GLU A 172 -1.43 -10.09 -11.08
C GLU A 172 -0.10 -10.10 -10.31
N VAL A 173 0.10 -11.13 -9.52
CA VAL A 173 1.38 -11.42 -8.87
C VAL A 173 2.35 -11.95 -9.93
N VAL A 174 3.49 -11.27 -10.08
CA VAL A 174 4.55 -11.67 -11.02
C VAL A 174 5.51 -12.64 -10.35
N GLU A 175 6.07 -12.22 -9.22
CA GLU A 175 7.11 -12.97 -8.52
C GLU A 175 7.25 -12.52 -7.06
N ARG A 176 8.04 -13.28 -6.31
CA ARG A 176 8.52 -12.92 -4.97
C ARG A 176 10.03 -12.80 -5.05
N GLU A 177 10.57 -11.67 -4.65
CA GLU A 177 12.00 -11.37 -4.76
C GLU A 177 12.52 -10.56 -3.56
N VAL A 178 13.83 -10.59 -3.33
CA VAL A 178 14.48 -9.68 -2.38
C VAL A 178 14.94 -8.45 -3.15
N ILE A 179 14.47 -7.28 -2.72
CA ILE A 179 14.82 -6.00 -3.35
C ILE A 179 15.65 -5.14 -2.41
N SER A 180 16.57 -4.36 -2.98
CA SER A 180 17.39 -3.39 -2.26
C SER A 180 16.73 -2.01 -2.32
N LEU A 181 16.46 -1.42 -1.16
CA LEU A 181 15.78 -0.14 -0.98
C LEU A 181 16.60 0.76 -0.05
N PRO A 182 16.36 2.07 0.00
CA PRO A 182 16.90 2.94 1.05
C PRO A 182 16.56 2.46 2.48
N TYR A 183 15.47 1.70 2.65
CA TYR A 183 15.09 1.02 3.90
C TYR A 183 16.02 -0.15 4.27
N GLY A 184 16.68 -0.76 3.29
CA GLY A 184 17.46 -2.00 3.40
C GLY A 184 16.93 -3.09 2.46
N ASN A 185 17.54 -4.27 2.52
CA ASN A 185 17.10 -5.43 1.74
C ASN A 185 15.84 -6.03 2.37
N ILE A 186 14.82 -6.27 1.55
CA ILE A 186 13.54 -6.79 2.02
C ILE A 186 12.92 -7.72 0.99
N GLU A 187 12.37 -8.85 1.46
CA GLU A 187 11.55 -9.71 0.61
C GLU A 187 10.22 -9.02 0.28
N ALA A 188 9.85 -9.00 -0.98
CA ALA A 188 8.63 -8.37 -1.44
C ALA A 188 7.93 -9.19 -2.54
N ILE A 189 6.63 -9.07 -2.60
CA ILE A 189 5.79 -9.61 -3.66
C ILE A 189 5.60 -8.54 -4.70
N LYS A 190 6.07 -8.80 -5.91
CA LYS A 190 5.91 -7.92 -7.08
C LYS A 190 4.58 -8.22 -7.76
N VAL A 191 3.81 -7.19 -7.98
CA VAL A 191 2.58 -7.25 -8.78
C VAL A 191 2.70 -6.35 -9.99
N MET A 192 2.05 -6.74 -11.09
CA MET A 192 1.88 -5.94 -12.29
C MET A 192 0.45 -5.42 -12.35
N VAL A 193 0.31 -4.14 -12.68
CA VAL A 193 -0.99 -3.49 -12.89
C VAL A 193 -1.25 -3.40 -14.38
N ASN A 194 -2.10 -4.29 -14.86
CA ASN A 194 -2.53 -4.32 -16.26
C ASN A 194 -3.64 -3.29 -16.49
N ARG A 195 -3.47 -2.47 -17.49
CA ARG A 195 -4.42 -1.44 -17.93
C ARG A 195 -4.90 -1.76 -19.34
N GLU A 196 -6.07 -1.27 -19.71
CA GLU A 196 -6.59 -1.37 -21.08
C GLU A 196 -5.62 -0.83 -22.15
N SER A 197 -4.72 0.09 -21.76
CA SER A 197 -3.70 0.65 -22.64
C SER A 197 -2.33 0.06 -22.34
N SER A 198 -1.73 -0.64 -23.29
CA SER A 198 -0.38 -1.21 -23.23
C SER A 198 0.75 -0.18 -23.12
N LYS A 199 0.45 1.12 -23.28
CA LYS A 199 1.44 2.21 -23.23
C LYS A 199 1.98 2.50 -21.82
N ARG A 200 1.34 1.99 -20.77
CA ARG A 200 1.74 2.23 -19.39
C ARG A 200 1.85 0.93 -18.63
N GLU A 201 3.02 0.70 -18.08
CA GLU A 201 3.28 -0.40 -17.17
C GLU A 201 3.44 0.15 -15.76
N THR A 202 2.95 -0.57 -14.77
CA THR A 202 3.12 -0.21 -13.37
C THR A 202 3.40 -1.49 -12.60
N PHE A 203 4.53 -1.49 -11.90
CA PHE A 203 4.89 -2.54 -10.96
C PHE A 203 4.81 -1.98 -9.55
N ALA A 204 4.35 -2.81 -8.64
CA ALA A 204 4.28 -2.47 -7.22
C ALA A 204 4.78 -3.65 -6.39
N TRP A 205 5.52 -3.37 -5.32
CA TRP A 205 6.09 -4.36 -4.41
C TRP A 205 5.51 -4.18 -3.03
N PHE A 206 5.09 -5.28 -2.44
CA PHE A 206 4.46 -5.34 -1.12
C PHE A 206 5.26 -6.27 -0.22
N ALA A 207 5.67 -5.81 0.97
CA ALA A 207 6.52 -6.59 1.87
C ALA A 207 5.69 -7.34 2.92
N PRO A 208 5.69 -8.68 2.92
CA PRO A 208 4.98 -9.49 3.93
C PRO A 208 5.40 -9.15 5.37
N SER A 209 6.69 -8.89 5.60
CA SER A 209 7.25 -8.53 6.91
C SER A 209 6.78 -7.17 7.44
N LEU A 210 6.19 -6.33 6.58
CA LEU A 210 5.63 -5.02 6.93
C LEU A 210 4.11 -4.98 6.71
N ASP A 211 3.38 -6.03 7.10
CA ASP A 211 1.93 -6.14 6.94
C ASP A 211 1.48 -5.99 5.48
N PHE A 212 2.30 -6.42 4.51
CA PHE A 212 2.08 -6.25 3.07
C PHE A 212 1.93 -4.78 2.65
N VAL A 213 2.58 -3.85 3.34
CA VAL A 213 2.63 -2.44 2.93
C VAL A 213 3.42 -2.30 1.63
N LEU A 214 2.98 -1.37 0.78
CA LEU A 214 3.69 -0.99 -0.44
C LEU A 214 5.10 -0.50 -0.10
N VAL A 215 6.14 -1.12 -0.67
CA VAL A 215 7.55 -0.76 -0.42
C VAL A 215 8.24 -0.16 -1.66
N ARG A 216 7.71 -0.42 -2.85
CA ARG A 216 8.18 0.21 -4.10
C ARG A 216 7.03 0.30 -5.09
N LEU A 217 7.02 1.37 -5.89
CA LEU A 217 6.11 1.50 -7.03
C LEU A 217 6.86 2.15 -8.18
N GLN A 218 6.95 1.45 -9.30
CA GLN A 218 7.64 1.89 -10.50
C GLN A 218 6.66 1.98 -11.68
N GLN A 219 6.76 3.06 -12.44
CA GLN A 219 5.86 3.32 -13.56
C GLN A 219 6.65 3.64 -14.82
N PHE A 220 6.21 3.03 -15.92
CA PHE A 220 6.72 3.29 -17.26
C PHE A 220 5.61 3.83 -18.15
N LYS A 221 6.00 4.54 -19.19
CA LYS A 221 5.14 4.96 -20.29
C LYS A 221 5.93 4.87 -21.58
N ASP A 222 5.41 4.09 -22.55
CA ASP A 222 6.07 3.82 -23.84
C ASP A 222 7.54 3.31 -23.64
N GLY A 223 7.76 2.45 -22.63
CA GLY A 223 9.08 1.93 -22.25
C GLY A 223 9.94 2.87 -21.38
N GLU A 224 9.58 4.15 -21.25
CA GLU A 224 10.35 5.16 -20.50
C GLU A 224 9.88 5.24 -19.03
N GLU A 225 10.83 5.17 -18.09
CA GLU A 225 10.53 5.32 -16.66
C GLU A 225 9.96 6.72 -16.38
N GLN A 226 8.81 6.75 -15.74
CA GLN A 226 8.14 7.98 -15.33
C GLN A 226 8.37 8.31 -13.87
N GLY A 227 8.66 7.31 -13.05
CA GLY A 227 8.98 7.45 -11.63
C GLY A 227 9.06 6.12 -10.91
N ASP A 228 9.83 6.11 -9.84
CA ASP A 228 10.08 4.97 -8.97
C ASP A 228 10.11 5.49 -7.53
N ILE A 229 9.14 5.13 -6.69
CA ILE A 229 9.18 5.44 -5.26
C ILE A 229 9.70 4.21 -4.51
N ARG A 230 10.66 4.42 -3.63
CA ARG A 230 11.35 3.38 -2.86
C ARG A 230 11.25 3.67 -1.38
N LEU A 231 10.81 2.70 -0.57
CA LEU A 231 10.67 2.85 0.87
C LEU A 231 12.01 3.24 1.52
N LYS A 232 11.97 4.25 2.40
CA LYS A 232 13.10 4.69 3.22
C LYS A 232 12.85 4.50 4.71
N VAL A 233 11.63 4.78 5.17
CA VAL A 233 11.25 4.67 6.58
C VAL A 233 9.87 4.04 6.68
N TYR A 234 9.74 3.09 7.58
CA TYR A 234 8.45 2.53 7.99
C TYR A 234 8.31 2.62 9.51
N LYS A 235 7.16 3.11 9.96
CA LYS A 235 6.79 3.14 11.37
C LYS A 235 5.37 2.62 11.52
N LYS A 236 5.20 1.64 12.37
CA LYS A 236 3.90 1.15 12.83
C LYS A 236 3.46 2.04 14.00
N ASN A 237 2.21 2.50 14.01
CA ASN A 237 1.64 3.36 15.06
C ASN A 237 0.83 2.52 16.05
#